data_9f50458566b8c60dd58b466be8ca6114
#
_entry.id   9f50458566b8c60dd58b466be8ca6114
#
_cell.length_a   1.000
_cell.length_b   1.000
_cell.length_c   1.000
_cell.angle_alpha   90.00
_cell.angle_beta   90.00
_cell.angle_gamma   90.00
#
_symmetry.space_group_name_H-M   'P 1'
#
loop_
_entity.id
_entity.type
_entity.pdbx_description
1 polymer ?
#
loop_
_entity_poly.entity_id
_entity_poly.type
_entity_poly.pdbx_seq_one_letter_code
_entity_poly.pdbx_strand_id
1 'polypeptide(L)'
;PAPTFTDKMQSETRMTSTSTAHVPTTSGSRYLQQLSKHWSHNLDVQFTEKHSRIIFPKDARGANWSADAVVTMEAQPETLDVTIEASSPEHLEALKGTVARHVDRFAFREAPLTFDWG
;
A
#
# COMPACT_ATOMS: atom_id res chain seq x y z
N PRO A 1 -7.12 -29.35 20.15
CA PRO A 1 -6.65 -28.95 19.98
C PRO A 1 -6.34 -28.57 19.52
N ALA A 2 -6.46 -28.32 19.62
CA ALA A 2 -6.06 -27.78 19.47
C ALA A 2 -6.01 -27.18 19.23
N PRO A 3 -6.22 -27.04 19.19
CA PRO A 3 -6.06 -26.27 18.74
C PRO A 3 -5.47 -25.65 18.79
N THR A 4 -5.30 -25.60 19.02
CA THR A 4 -4.67 -24.91 19.09
C THR A 4 -3.72 -24.73 18.52
N PHE A 5 -3.30 -25.00 18.25
CA PHE A 5 -2.37 -24.68 17.57
C PHE A 5 -2.30 -24.12 16.44
N THR A 6 -2.56 -24.36 16.10
CA THR A 6 -2.81 -23.68 14.87
C THR A 6 -3.21 -22.28 15.06
N ASP A 7 -3.97 -22.05 16.02
CA ASP A 7 -4.35 -20.69 16.33
C ASP A 7 -3.17 -19.82 16.59
N LYS A 8 -2.11 -20.38 17.07
CA LYS A 8 -0.93 -19.61 17.33
C LYS A 8 -0.40 -19.01 16.07
N MET A 9 -0.38 -19.80 15.06
CA MET A 9 0.11 -19.29 13.79
C MET A 9 -0.71 -18.14 13.32
N GLN A 10 -1.98 -18.24 13.52
CA GLN A 10 -2.86 -17.20 13.05
C GLN A 10 -2.74 -15.93 13.82
N SER A 11 -2.24 -15.99 15.04
CA SER A 11 -2.14 -14.78 15.80
C SER A 11 -1.27 -13.75 15.12
N GLU A 12 -0.26 -14.19 14.40
CA GLU A 12 0.58 -13.24 13.68
C GLU A 12 -0.18 -12.59 12.55
N THR A 13 -0.98 -13.37 11.87
CA THR A 13 -1.78 -12.82 10.80
C THR A 13 -2.75 -11.78 11.35
N ARG A 14 -3.29 -12.03 12.51
CA ARG A 14 -4.24 -11.11 13.11
C ARG A 14 -3.61 -9.81 13.54
N MET A 15 -2.28 -9.75 13.60
CA MET A 15 -1.59 -8.51 13.95
C MET A 15 -1.51 -7.54 12.80
N THR A 16 -1.92 -7.94 11.60
CA THR A 16 -1.87 -7.04 10.45
C THR A 16 -3.25 -6.53 10.11
N SER A 17 -3.27 -5.35 9.52
CA SER A 17 -4.49 -4.74 9.01
C SER A 17 -4.29 -4.50 7.52
N THR A 18 -5.29 -4.86 6.73
CA THR A 18 -5.18 -4.82 5.27
C THR A 18 -6.38 -4.09 4.68
N SER A 19 -6.12 -3.31 3.63
CA SER A 19 -7.20 -2.65 2.89
C SER A 19 -6.80 -2.54 1.43
N THR A 20 -7.79 -2.57 0.56
CA THR A 20 -7.58 -2.46 -0.88
C THR A 20 -8.51 -1.41 -1.46
N ALA A 21 -7.99 -0.60 -2.38
CA ALA A 21 -8.79 0.35 -3.14
C ALA A 21 -8.60 0.08 -4.62
N HIS A 22 -9.70 0.11 -5.37
CA HIS A 22 -9.67 0.02 -6.83
C HIS A 22 -9.92 1.42 -7.36
N VAL A 23 -8.86 2.12 -7.70
CA VAL A 23 -8.90 3.54 -8.03
C VAL A 23 -9.20 3.69 -9.53
N PRO A 24 -10.33 4.28 -9.91
CA PRO A 24 -10.67 4.43 -11.34
C PRO A 24 -9.69 5.35 -12.04
N THR A 25 -8.97 4.83 -13.00
CA THR A 25 -8.10 5.61 -13.87
C THR A 25 -7.62 4.73 -15.00
N THR A 26 -7.48 5.30 -16.18
CA THR A 26 -6.89 4.58 -17.31
C THR A 26 -5.38 4.79 -17.37
N SER A 27 -4.82 5.57 -16.46
CA SER A 27 -3.38 5.86 -16.45
C SER A 27 -2.66 5.17 -15.28
N GLY A 28 -3.21 4.05 -14.80
CA GLY A 28 -2.66 3.37 -13.63
C GLY A 28 -1.20 3.01 -13.77
N SER A 29 -0.81 2.49 -14.94
CA SER A 29 0.58 2.08 -15.15
C SER A 29 1.52 3.28 -15.03
N ARG A 30 1.15 4.42 -15.59
CA ARG A 30 1.98 5.61 -15.50
C ARG A 30 2.17 6.04 -14.05
N TYR A 31 1.09 6.10 -13.30
CA TYR A 31 1.17 6.54 -11.90
C TYR A 31 1.94 5.55 -11.05
N LEU A 32 1.70 4.26 -11.28
CA LEU A 32 2.42 3.21 -10.58
C LEU A 32 3.94 3.35 -10.80
N GLN A 33 4.34 3.56 -12.04
CA GLN A 33 5.76 3.67 -12.34
C GLN A 33 6.37 4.93 -11.77
N GLN A 34 5.68 6.06 -11.89
CA GLN A 34 6.18 7.32 -11.35
C GLN A 34 6.34 7.25 -9.83
N LEU A 35 5.34 6.70 -9.18
CA LEU A 35 5.35 6.59 -7.72
C LEU A 35 6.42 5.63 -7.26
N SER A 36 6.57 4.50 -7.96
CA SER A 36 7.57 3.51 -7.60
C SER A 36 8.98 4.07 -7.74
N LYS A 37 9.23 4.81 -8.81
CA LYS A 37 10.53 5.45 -8.99
C LYS A 37 10.81 6.49 -7.91
N HIS A 38 9.79 7.25 -7.56
CA HIS A 38 9.93 8.25 -6.50
C HIS A 38 10.30 7.59 -5.18
N TRP A 39 9.59 6.56 -4.79
CA TRP A 39 9.83 5.91 -3.51
C TRP A 39 11.09 5.06 -3.51
N SER A 40 11.58 4.62 -4.67
CA SER A 40 12.78 3.81 -4.72
C SER A 40 14.03 4.56 -4.23
N HIS A 41 13.97 5.88 -4.15
CA HIS A 41 15.08 6.65 -3.62
C HIS A 41 15.31 6.40 -2.12
N ASN A 42 14.25 6.04 -1.40
CA ASN A 42 14.35 5.89 0.05
C ASN A 42 13.80 4.58 0.57
N LEU A 43 13.10 3.82 -0.24
CA LEU A 43 12.41 2.61 0.20
C LEU A 43 12.81 1.44 -0.68
N ASP A 44 12.48 0.24 -0.21
CA ASP A 44 12.71 -0.98 -0.96
C ASP A 44 11.53 -1.16 -1.91
N VAL A 45 11.77 -0.98 -3.20
CA VAL A 45 10.74 -1.02 -4.22
C VAL A 45 11.13 -1.99 -5.32
N GLN A 46 10.19 -2.85 -5.69
CA GLN A 46 10.32 -3.71 -6.86
C GLN A 46 9.11 -3.48 -7.73
N PHE A 47 9.31 -3.14 -9.00
CA PHE A 47 8.16 -2.85 -9.84
C PHE A 47 8.41 -3.16 -11.30
N THR A 48 7.31 -3.39 -11.99
CA THR A 48 7.26 -3.49 -13.45
C THR A 48 6.26 -2.45 -13.92
N GLU A 49 5.89 -2.50 -15.19
CA GLU A 49 4.91 -1.55 -15.72
C GLU A 49 3.53 -1.73 -15.09
N LYS A 50 3.24 -2.93 -14.61
CA LYS A 50 1.88 -3.23 -14.14
C LYS A 50 1.80 -3.63 -12.69
N HIS A 51 2.93 -3.83 -12.02
CA HIS A 51 2.94 -4.32 -10.66
C HIS A 51 4.03 -3.62 -9.87
N SER A 52 3.74 -3.32 -8.61
CA SER A 52 4.73 -2.71 -7.72
C SER A 52 4.54 -3.23 -6.31
N ARG A 53 5.65 -3.41 -5.62
CA ARG A 53 5.66 -3.80 -4.22
C ARG A 53 6.64 -2.90 -3.49
N ILE A 54 6.16 -2.19 -2.50
CA ILE A 54 6.91 -1.17 -1.77
C ILE A 54 6.87 -1.49 -0.29
N ILE A 55 8.02 -1.51 0.35
CA ILE A 55 8.12 -1.79 1.78
C ILE A 55 8.36 -0.49 2.51
N PHE A 56 7.47 -0.18 3.45
CA PHE A 56 7.59 1.00 4.32
C PHE A 56 8.11 0.52 5.67
N PRO A 57 9.36 0.87 6.02
CA PRO A 57 9.92 0.43 7.30
C PRO A 57 9.09 0.93 8.48
N LYS A 58 9.06 0.12 9.53
CA LYS A 58 8.28 0.45 10.73
C LYS A 58 8.72 1.75 11.37
N ASP A 59 9.94 2.16 11.14
CA ASP A 59 10.49 3.38 11.75
C ASP A 59 10.70 4.50 10.75
N ALA A 60 10.08 4.39 9.57
CA ALA A 60 10.24 5.42 8.55
C ALA A 60 9.76 6.77 9.09
N ARG A 61 10.54 7.81 8.82
CA ARG A 61 10.23 9.19 9.21
C ARG A 61 10.01 9.36 10.71
N GLY A 62 10.74 8.58 11.50
CA GLY A 62 10.64 8.70 12.95
C GLY A 62 9.45 7.99 13.56
N ALA A 63 8.70 7.25 12.76
CA ALA A 63 7.59 6.47 13.29
C ALA A 63 8.08 5.31 14.12
N ASN A 64 7.17 4.71 14.86
CA ASN A 64 7.50 3.60 15.73
C ASN A 64 6.38 2.57 15.66
N TRP A 65 6.22 1.96 14.50
CA TRP A 65 5.21 0.94 14.30
C TRP A 65 5.78 -0.42 14.72
N SER A 66 4.90 -1.39 14.94
CA SER A 66 5.36 -2.69 15.43
C SER A 66 5.99 -3.55 14.34
N ALA A 67 5.69 -3.27 13.08
CA ALA A 67 6.26 -4.03 11.97
C ALA A 67 6.23 -3.17 10.71
N ASP A 68 7.01 -3.58 9.71
CA ASP A 68 7.01 -2.90 8.42
C ASP A 68 5.66 -3.07 7.74
N ALA A 69 5.35 -2.15 6.84
CA ALA A 69 4.14 -2.24 6.03
C ALA A 69 4.51 -2.49 4.58
N VAL A 70 3.57 -3.06 3.84
CA VAL A 70 3.77 -3.35 2.42
C VAL A 70 2.63 -2.73 1.63
N VAL A 71 2.98 -1.99 0.59
CA VAL A 71 2.02 -1.44 -0.35
C VAL A 71 2.23 -2.15 -1.67
N THR A 72 1.17 -2.76 -2.19
CA THR A 72 1.20 -3.43 -3.49
C THR A 72 0.27 -2.69 -4.43
N MET A 73 0.74 -2.44 -5.66
CA MET A 73 -0.09 -1.80 -6.66
C MET A 73 -0.13 -2.65 -7.91
N GLU A 74 -1.29 -2.68 -8.56
CA GLU A 74 -1.45 -3.34 -9.84
C GLU A 74 -2.23 -2.44 -10.77
N ALA A 75 -1.70 -2.24 -11.97
CA ALA A 75 -2.35 -1.41 -12.96
C ALA A 75 -3.22 -2.27 -13.86
N GLN A 76 -4.52 -2.02 -13.84
CA GLN A 76 -5.48 -2.64 -14.71
C GLN A 76 -5.85 -1.64 -15.81
N PRO A 77 -6.54 -2.07 -16.87
CA PRO A 77 -6.89 -1.14 -17.94
C PRO A 77 -7.68 0.07 -17.46
N GLU A 78 -8.51 -0.09 -16.44
CA GLU A 78 -9.40 0.98 -16.01
C GLU A 78 -9.29 1.29 -14.53
N THR A 79 -8.36 0.66 -13.82
CA THR A 79 -8.15 0.94 -12.40
C THR A 79 -6.68 0.84 -12.04
N LEU A 80 -6.31 1.50 -10.96
CA LEU A 80 -5.06 1.25 -10.25
C LEU A 80 -5.47 0.62 -8.92
N ASP A 81 -5.11 -0.64 -8.73
CA ASP A 81 -5.49 -1.37 -7.53
C ASP A 81 -4.37 -1.23 -6.51
N VAL A 82 -4.72 -0.75 -5.32
CA VAL A 82 -3.74 -0.48 -4.26
C VAL A 82 -4.13 -1.27 -3.04
N THR A 83 -3.19 -2.09 -2.54
CA THR A 83 -3.40 -2.87 -1.32
C THR A 83 -2.34 -2.49 -0.31
N ILE A 84 -2.75 -2.24 0.92
CA ILE A 84 -1.86 -1.90 2.02
C ILE A 84 -1.99 -2.95 3.09
N GLU A 85 -0.85 -3.51 3.53
CA GLU A 85 -0.77 -4.38 4.69
C GLU A 85 0.04 -3.66 5.75
N ALA A 86 -0.57 -3.38 6.87
CA ALA A 86 0.06 -2.59 7.93
C ALA A 86 0.01 -3.34 9.25
N SER A 87 0.78 -2.88 10.23
CA SER A 87 0.91 -3.58 11.51
C SER A 87 -0.27 -3.34 12.45
N SER A 88 -1.07 -2.31 12.18
CA SER A 88 -2.19 -1.97 13.06
C SER A 88 -3.20 -1.14 12.29
N PRO A 89 -4.41 -0.96 12.80
CA PRO A 89 -5.37 -0.08 12.16
C PRO A 89 -4.89 1.36 12.05
N GLU A 90 -4.18 1.86 13.06
CA GLU A 90 -3.63 3.21 13.01
C GLU A 90 -2.56 3.34 11.92
N HIS A 91 -1.70 2.33 11.83
CA HIS A 91 -0.67 2.30 10.79
C HIS A 91 -1.31 2.28 9.41
N LEU A 92 -2.37 1.49 9.26
CA LEU A 92 -3.09 1.40 8.01
C LEU A 92 -3.67 2.75 7.59
N GLU A 93 -4.31 3.46 8.52
CA GLU A 93 -4.91 4.75 8.22
C GLU A 93 -3.85 5.79 7.83
N ALA A 94 -2.71 5.76 8.52
CA ALA A 94 -1.61 6.66 8.17
C ALA A 94 -1.13 6.42 6.75
N LEU A 95 -1.01 5.15 6.35
CA LEU A 95 -0.54 4.82 5.01
C LEU A 95 -1.57 5.10 3.94
N LYS A 96 -2.86 4.92 4.23
CA LYS A 96 -3.90 5.31 3.29
C LYS A 96 -3.75 6.77 2.90
N GLY A 97 -3.56 7.64 3.88
CA GLY A 97 -3.37 9.06 3.61
C GLY A 97 -2.10 9.33 2.82
N THR A 98 -1.01 8.67 3.21
CA THR A 98 0.27 8.86 2.53
C THR A 98 0.18 8.44 1.07
N VAL A 99 -0.38 7.26 0.82
CA VAL A 99 -0.49 6.74 -0.54
C VAL A 99 -1.40 7.63 -1.39
N ALA A 100 -2.56 7.99 -0.85
CA ALA A 100 -3.51 8.80 -1.61
C ALA A 100 -2.93 10.14 -1.99
N ARG A 101 -2.25 10.81 -1.06
CA ARG A 101 -1.64 12.11 -1.34
C ARG A 101 -0.57 12.00 -2.42
N HIS A 102 0.23 10.93 -2.38
CA HIS A 102 1.29 10.78 -3.36
C HIS A 102 0.74 10.43 -4.74
N VAL A 103 -0.26 9.56 -4.80
CA VAL A 103 -0.88 9.25 -6.08
C VAL A 103 -1.49 10.51 -6.69
N ASP A 104 -2.22 11.28 -5.89
CA ASP A 104 -2.83 12.51 -6.39
C ASP A 104 -1.80 13.50 -6.88
N ARG A 105 -0.65 13.54 -6.24
CA ARG A 105 0.42 14.45 -6.65
C ARG A 105 0.90 14.14 -8.07
N PHE A 106 1.06 12.87 -8.40
CA PHE A 106 1.47 12.48 -9.75
C PHE A 106 0.32 12.50 -10.73
N ALA A 107 -0.89 12.29 -10.23
CA ALA A 107 -2.09 12.25 -11.06
C ALA A 107 -2.81 13.59 -11.06
N PHE A 108 -2.06 14.69 -11.01
CA PHE A 108 -2.64 16.01 -10.77
C PHE A 108 -3.72 16.40 -11.80
N ARG A 109 -3.67 15.81 -13.00
CA ARG A 109 -4.67 16.13 -14.01
C ARG A 109 -6.01 15.48 -13.75
N GLU A 110 -6.04 14.44 -12.92
CA GLU A 110 -7.27 13.72 -12.57
C GLU A 110 -7.62 13.89 -11.11
N ALA A 111 -6.72 14.45 -10.31
CA ALA A 111 -6.92 14.54 -8.86
C ALA A 111 -8.09 15.43 -8.50
N PRO A 112 -8.77 15.13 -7.40
CA PRO A 112 -8.48 13.99 -6.54
C PRO A 112 -9.08 12.71 -7.10
N LEU A 113 -8.29 11.64 -7.06
CA LEU A 113 -8.79 10.34 -7.44
C LEU A 113 -9.61 9.76 -6.30
N THR A 114 -10.48 8.82 -6.66
CA THR A 114 -11.37 8.22 -5.67
C THR A 114 -10.70 6.98 -5.07
N PHE A 115 -10.48 7.01 -3.77
CA PHE A 115 -9.93 5.89 -3.02
C PHE A 115 -11.03 5.34 -2.11
N ASP A 116 -11.65 4.28 -2.57
CA ASP A 116 -12.73 3.65 -1.81
C ASP A 116 -12.13 2.39 -1.17
N TRP A 117 -11.58 2.59 0.01
CA TRP A 117 -10.87 1.51 0.71
C TRP A 117 -11.84 0.48 1.26
N GLY A 118 -11.56 -0.77 0.97
CA GLY A 118 -12.40 -1.86 1.44
C GLY A 118 -11.72 -2.88 2.29
#